data_30133ee12e5ce30af09bd690acc02bae
#
_entry.id   30133ee12e5ce30af09bd690acc02bae
#
_cell.length_a   1.000
_cell.length_b   1.000
_cell.length_c   1.000
_cell.angle_alpha   90.00
_cell.angle_beta   90.00
_cell.angle_gamma   90.00
#
_symmetry.space_group_name_H-M   'P 1'
#
loop_
_entity.id
_entity.type
_entity.pdbx_description
1 polymer ?
#
loop_
_entity_poly.entity_id
_entity_poly.type
_entity_poly.pdbx_seq_one_letter_code
_entity_poly.pdbx_strand_id
1 'polypeptide(L)'
;MLFNGEHVGNKRGPACDIAVDPIDGTSLTAAGRQNAISVIAVSDRGTMLDASSVFYMDKIVSGPEGIGVLDLERPIGDNIRALAKALGKPVGEMTVAVLDRPRHMQLIDDIRATGAGT
;
A
#
# COMPACT_ATOMS: atom_id res chain seq x y z
N MET A 1 4.74 -15.23 20.30
CA MET A 1 4.71 -14.82 18.88
C MET A 1 3.30 -14.36 18.61
N LEU A 2 3.12 -13.15 18.08
CA LEU A 2 1.80 -12.57 17.85
C LEU A 2 1.08 -13.34 16.74
N PHE A 3 -0.17 -13.73 16.97
CA PHE A 3 -1.03 -14.41 15.98
C PHE A 3 -2.41 -13.75 15.95
N ASN A 4 -3.15 -13.95 14.86
CA ASN A 4 -4.49 -13.39 14.73
C ASN A 4 -5.41 -13.83 15.88
N GLY A 5 -6.00 -12.85 16.58
CA GLY A 5 -6.86 -13.08 17.73
C GLY A 5 -6.13 -13.19 19.06
N GLU A 6 -4.80 -13.08 19.11
CA GLU A 6 -4.08 -13.02 20.39
C GLU A 6 -4.47 -11.77 21.18
N HIS A 7 -4.78 -11.95 22.45
CA HIS A 7 -5.06 -10.85 23.36
C HIS A 7 -3.79 -10.42 24.09
N VAL A 8 -3.38 -9.18 23.85
CA VAL A 8 -2.22 -8.57 24.49
C VAL A 8 -2.63 -7.43 25.42
N GLY A 9 -1.70 -7.00 26.27
CA GLY A 9 -1.93 -5.91 27.21
C GLY A 9 -2.43 -6.35 28.59
N ASN A 10 -2.72 -5.37 29.44
CA ASN A 10 -3.07 -5.60 30.86
C ASN A 10 -4.58 -5.73 31.11
N LYS A 11 -5.40 -5.76 30.07
CA LYS A 11 -6.88 -5.83 30.12
C LYS A 11 -7.54 -4.64 30.83
N ARG A 12 -6.88 -3.50 30.86
CA ARG A 12 -7.40 -2.25 31.44
C ARG A 12 -7.43 -1.17 30.35
N GLY A 13 -8.47 -0.35 30.33
CA GLY A 13 -8.68 0.71 29.32
C GLY A 13 -9.56 0.24 28.16
N PRO A 14 -9.64 1.04 27.08
CA PRO A 14 -10.44 0.69 25.91
C PRO A 14 -9.86 -0.52 25.19
N ALA A 15 -10.73 -1.38 24.67
CA ALA A 15 -10.33 -2.49 23.81
C ALA A 15 -10.06 -1.97 22.39
N CYS A 16 -8.94 -2.37 21.81
CA CYS A 16 -8.52 -1.99 20.47
C CYS A 16 -8.18 -3.21 19.63
N ASP A 17 -8.25 -3.09 18.33
CA ASP A 17 -7.61 -4.00 17.39
C ASP A 17 -6.23 -3.44 17.02
N ILE A 18 -5.26 -4.33 16.88
CA ILE A 18 -3.87 -3.97 16.58
C ILE A 18 -3.38 -4.84 15.42
N ALA A 19 -2.83 -4.19 14.40
CA ALA A 19 -2.06 -4.86 13.36
C ALA A 19 -0.60 -4.41 13.43
N VAL A 20 0.33 -5.35 13.34
CA VAL A 20 1.77 -5.07 13.42
C VAL A 20 2.52 -5.72 12.29
N ASP A 21 3.47 -5.00 11.73
CA ASP A 21 4.55 -5.53 10.93
C ASP A 21 5.86 -5.12 11.61
N PRO A 22 6.49 -6.02 12.38
CA PRO A 22 7.68 -5.68 13.17
C PRO A 22 8.88 -5.29 12.32
N ILE A 23 9.02 -5.86 11.13
CA ILE A 23 10.10 -5.54 10.19
C ILE A 23 9.56 -5.65 8.75
N ASP A 24 9.04 -4.55 8.23
CA ASP A 24 8.80 -4.42 6.79
C ASP A 24 10.11 -4.08 6.09
N GLY A 25 10.49 -4.91 5.13
CA GLY A 25 11.79 -4.83 4.49
C GLY A 25 12.84 -5.75 5.13
N THR A 26 12.49 -6.98 5.47
CA THR A 26 13.40 -7.99 6.06
C THR A 26 14.66 -8.22 5.23
N SER A 27 14.55 -8.19 3.88
CA SER A 27 15.70 -8.29 2.97
C SER A 27 16.64 -7.10 3.09
N LEU A 28 16.10 -5.89 3.30
CA LEU A 28 16.91 -4.68 3.52
C LEU A 28 17.66 -4.80 4.85
N THR A 29 16.95 -5.23 5.91
CA THR A 29 17.56 -5.45 7.23
C THR A 29 18.67 -6.50 7.17
N ALA A 30 18.43 -7.62 6.52
CA ALA A 30 19.41 -8.69 6.36
C ALA A 30 20.66 -8.25 5.57
N ALA A 31 20.48 -7.33 4.63
CA ALA A 31 21.57 -6.76 3.83
C ALA A 31 22.22 -5.51 4.47
N GLY A 32 21.81 -5.11 5.68
CA GLY A 32 22.31 -3.89 6.34
C GLY A 32 21.95 -2.60 5.56
N ARG A 33 20.86 -2.61 4.79
CA ARG A 33 20.41 -1.46 4.00
C ARG A 33 19.45 -0.60 4.80
N GLN A 34 19.33 0.67 4.38
CA GLN A 34 18.37 1.62 4.94
C GLN A 34 16.94 1.35 4.44
N ASN A 35 15.95 2.03 5.06
CA ASN A 35 14.54 2.04 4.71
C ASN A 35 13.73 0.78 5.07
N ALA A 36 14.26 -0.09 5.92
CA ALA A 36 13.40 -1.02 6.64
C ALA A 36 12.62 -0.25 7.72
N ILE A 37 11.35 -0.57 7.91
CA ILE A 37 10.48 0.11 8.87
C ILE A 37 9.77 -0.91 9.77
N SER A 38 9.32 -0.47 10.92
CA SER A 38 8.34 -1.17 11.75
C SER A 38 7.04 -0.42 11.74
N VAL A 39 5.93 -1.12 11.58
CA VAL A 39 4.60 -0.52 11.48
C VAL A 39 3.68 -1.09 12.53
N ILE A 40 2.90 -0.22 13.16
CA ILE A 40 1.80 -0.58 14.03
C ILE A 40 0.57 0.25 13.66
N ALA A 41 -0.56 -0.40 13.49
CA ALA A 41 -1.86 0.25 13.33
C ALA A 41 -2.77 -0.14 14.50
N VAL A 42 -3.52 0.83 14.99
CA VAL A 42 -4.46 0.65 16.11
C VAL A 42 -5.80 1.24 15.71
N SER A 43 -6.88 0.52 15.95
CA SER A 43 -8.25 0.99 15.73
C SER A 43 -9.18 0.54 16.83
N ASP A 44 -10.40 1.08 16.89
CA ASP A 44 -11.42 0.62 17.80
C ASP A 44 -11.71 -0.87 17.59
N ARG A 45 -12.04 -1.57 18.68
CA ARG A 45 -12.31 -3.01 18.65
C ARG A 45 -13.39 -3.37 17.64
N GLY A 46 -13.06 -4.31 16.73
CA GLY A 46 -13.97 -4.83 15.70
C GLY A 46 -14.08 -3.95 14.45
N THR A 47 -13.24 -2.93 14.28
CA THR A 47 -13.25 -2.06 13.09
C THR A 47 -12.16 -2.38 12.08
N MET A 48 -11.17 -3.18 12.47
CA MET A 48 -10.09 -3.57 11.56
C MET A 48 -10.55 -4.68 10.61
N LEU A 49 -10.18 -4.56 9.35
CA LEU A 49 -10.46 -5.60 8.35
C LEU A 49 -9.83 -6.93 8.77
N ASP A 50 -10.62 -7.99 8.82
CA ASP A 50 -10.09 -9.34 8.94
C ASP A 50 -9.56 -9.82 7.58
N ALA A 51 -8.26 -9.81 7.44
CA ALA A 51 -7.54 -10.23 6.22
C ALA A 51 -7.13 -11.72 6.26
N SER A 52 -7.65 -12.53 7.17
CA SER A 52 -7.22 -13.92 7.37
C SER A 52 -7.42 -14.82 6.14
N SER A 53 -8.38 -14.48 5.26
CA SER A 53 -8.66 -15.19 4.01
C SER A 53 -7.99 -14.58 2.77
N VAL A 54 -7.24 -13.48 2.93
CA VAL A 54 -6.66 -12.71 1.81
C VAL A 54 -5.17 -12.54 2.00
N PHE A 55 -4.35 -13.10 1.09
CA PHE A 55 -2.89 -12.96 1.14
C PHE A 55 -2.40 -11.71 0.42
N TYR A 56 -3.01 -11.38 -0.72
CA TYR A 56 -2.66 -10.22 -1.54
C TYR A 56 -3.94 -9.53 -2.01
N MET A 57 -3.86 -8.23 -2.17
CA MET A 57 -4.92 -7.39 -2.71
C MET A 57 -4.31 -6.38 -3.68
N ASP A 58 -5.01 -6.11 -4.77
CA ASP A 58 -4.69 -4.95 -5.59
C ASP A 58 -5.13 -3.68 -4.86
N LYS A 59 -4.25 -2.69 -4.85
CA LYS A 59 -4.46 -1.43 -4.13
C LYS A 59 -4.00 -0.26 -4.98
N ILE A 60 -4.79 0.79 -5.01
CA ILE A 60 -4.40 2.10 -5.52
C ILE A 60 -4.58 3.11 -4.39
N VAL A 61 -3.56 3.94 -4.17
CA VAL A 61 -3.60 5.02 -3.19
C VAL A 61 -3.20 6.31 -3.89
N SER A 62 -3.95 7.37 -3.66
CA SER A 62 -3.65 8.73 -4.17
C SER A 62 -4.11 9.78 -3.17
N GLY A 63 -3.83 11.04 -3.47
CA GLY A 63 -4.48 12.16 -2.81
C GLY A 63 -5.99 12.23 -3.11
N PRO A 64 -6.69 13.18 -2.47
CA PRO A 64 -8.14 13.32 -2.62
C PRO A 64 -8.61 13.56 -4.07
N GLU A 65 -7.73 14.04 -4.94
CA GLU A 65 -8.01 14.25 -6.36
C GLU A 65 -8.29 12.95 -7.12
N GLY A 66 -7.88 11.81 -6.57
CA GLY A 66 -8.17 10.49 -7.12
C GLY A 66 -9.57 9.96 -6.80
N ILE A 67 -10.31 10.60 -5.90
CA ILE A 67 -11.66 10.17 -5.53
C ILE A 67 -12.59 10.27 -6.74
N GLY A 68 -13.21 9.14 -7.11
CA GLY A 68 -14.09 9.04 -8.28
C GLY A 68 -13.38 9.10 -9.64
N VAL A 69 -12.04 9.20 -9.64
CA VAL A 69 -11.20 9.24 -10.84
C VAL A 69 -10.50 7.91 -11.06
N LEU A 70 -9.99 7.29 -10.00
CA LEU A 70 -9.28 6.02 -10.04
C LEU A 70 -10.23 4.84 -9.95
N ASP A 71 -9.88 3.77 -10.65
CA ASP A 71 -10.67 2.54 -10.72
C ASP A 71 -9.72 1.34 -10.85
N LEU A 72 -9.82 0.37 -9.95
CA LEU A 72 -8.97 -0.84 -9.95
C LEU A 72 -9.18 -1.73 -11.16
N GLU A 73 -10.39 -1.71 -11.75
CA GLU A 73 -10.72 -2.49 -12.95
C GLU A 73 -10.17 -1.86 -14.24
N ARG A 74 -9.69 -0.64 -14.16
CA ARG A 74 -9.17 0.10 -15.31
C ARG A 74 -7.67 -0.14 -15.49
N PRO A 75 -7.16 -0.22 -16.75
CA PRO A 75 -5.72 -0.28 -16.99
C PRO A 75 -4.95 0.84 -16.28
N ILE A 76 -3.78 0.53 -15.73
CA ILE A 76 -3.00 1.47 -14.94
C ILE A 76 -2.67 2.75 -15.71
N GLY A 77 -2.38 2.64 -17.02
CA GLY A 77 -2.09 3.80 -17.86
C GLY A 77 -3.26 4.77 -17.97
N ASP A 78 -4.51 4.28 -17.96
CA ASP A 78 -5.70 5.12 -18.00
C ASP A 78 -5.92 5.80 -16.65
N ASN A 79 -5.67 5.11 -15.54
CA ASN A 79 -5.68 5.69 -14.21
C ASN A 79 -4.66 6.83 -14.07
N ILE A 80 -3.44 6.62 -14.55
CA ILE A 80 -2.38 7.65 -14.51
C ILE A 80 -2.80 8.88 -15.31
N ARG A 81 -3.30 8.70 -16.54
CA ARG A 81 -3.77 9.80 -17.39
C ARG A 81 -4.95 10.55 -16.76
N ALA A 82 -5.90 9.82 -16.18
CA ALA A 82 -7.06 10.41 -15.52
C ALA A 82 -6.65 11.23 -14.28
N LEU A 83 -5.75 10.70 -13.45
CA LEU A 83 -5.25 11.40 -12.28
C LEU A 83 -4.39 12.61 -12.66
N ALA A 84 -3.52 12.49 -13.66
CA ALA A 84 -2.72 13.60 -14.17
C ALA A 84 -3.62 14.77 -14.64
N LYS A 85 -4.71 14.44 -15.36
CA LYS A 85 -5.72 15.43 -15.77
C LYS A 85 -6.41 16.09 -14.56
N ALA A 86 -6.80 15.29 -13.54
CA ALA A 86 -7.43 15.82 -12.34
C ALA A 86 -6.49 16.74 -11.53
N LEU A 87 -5.19 16.46 -11.53
CA LEU A 87 -4.15 17.27 -10.91
C LEU A 87 -3.70 18.48 -11.76
N GLY A 88 -4.16 18.59 -13.01
CA GLY A 88 -3.71 19.61 -13.95
C GLY A 88 -2.22 19.50 -14.30
N LYS A 89 -1.65 18.28 -14.28
CA LYS A 89 -0.24 18.00 -14.55
C LYS A 89 -0.05 17.15 -15.81
N PRO A 90 1.06 17.32 -16.53
CA PRO A 90 1.43 16.35 -17.56
C PRO A 90 1.80 15.00 -16.96
N VAL A 91 1.56 13.91 -17.70
CA VAL A 91 1.88 12.54 -17.25
C VAL A 91 3.35 12.37 -16.89
N GLY A 92 4.26 13.03 -17.61
CA GLY A 92 5.71 12.96 -17.33
C GLY A 92 6.13 13.55 -15.98
N GLU A 93 5.25 14.29 -15.28
CA GLU A 93 5.48 14.79 -13.92
C GLU A 93 4.83 13.89 -12.85
N MET A 94 4.16 12.81 -13.27
CA MET A 94 3.60 11.84 -12.34
C MET A 94 4.68 10.84 -11.91
N THR A 95 4.67 10.48 -10.64
CA THR A 95 5.50 9.40 -10.09
C THR A 95 4.60 8.39 -9.40
N VAL A 96 4.80 7.12 -9.71
CA VAL A 96 4.05 6.00 -9.14
C VAL A 96 4.98 5.15 -8.30
N ALA A 97 4.72 5.04 -7.01
CA ALA A 97 5.46 4.14 -6.14
C ALA A 97 4.93 2.71 -6.28
N VAL A 98 5.79 1.79 -6.64
CA VAL A 98 5.49 0.35 -6.77
C VAL A 98 6.61 -0.44 -6.11
N LEU A 99 6.27 -1.54 -5.44
CA LEU A 99 7.26 -2.46 -4.92
C LEU A 99 7.99 -3.17 -6.06
N ASP A 100 9.32 -3.13 -6.05
CA ASP A 100 10.14 -3.90 -6.98
C ASP A 100 10.08 -5.39 -6.63
N ARG A 101 9.27 -6.11 -7.36
CA ARG A 101 9.05 -7.56 -7.23
C ARG A 101 8.85 -8.19 -8.62
N PRO A 102 9.29 -9.43 -8.84
CA PRO A 102 9.10 -10.11 -10.13
C PRO A 102 7.64 -10.08 -10.63
N ARG A 103 6.67 -10.22 -9.74
CA ARG A 103 5.24 -10.15 -10.08
C ARG A 103 4.74 -8.78 -10.53
N HIS A 104 5.51 -7.72 -10.27
CA HIS A 104 5.15 -6.34 -10.62
C HIS A 104 5.88 -5.83 -11.88
N MET A 105 6.72 -6.64 -12.53
CA MET A 105 7.49 -6.21 -13.69
C MET A 105 6.58 -5.65 -14.79
N GLN A 106 5.52 -6.38 -15.15
CA GLN A 106 4.57 -5.91 -16.17
C GLN A 106 3.90 -4.59 -15.76
N LEU A 107 3.47 -4.47 -14.51
CA LEU A 107 2.88 -3.24 -13.98
C LEU A 107 3.86 -2.06 -14.08
N ILE A 108 5.13 -2.28 -13.75
CA ILE A 108 6.18 -1.25 -13.84
C ILE A 108 6.40 -0.83 -15.30
N ASP A 109 6.45 -1.79 -16.22
CA ASP A 109 6.60 -1.52 -17.65
C ASP A 109 5.39 -0.75 -18.21
N ASP A 110 4.17 -1.13 -17.83
CA ASP A 110 2.94 -0.43 -18.22
C ASP A 110 2.91 1.02 -17.71
N ILE A 111 3.39 1.27 -16.48
CA ILE A 111 3.51 2.63 -15.92
C ILE A 111 4.52 3.43 -16.75
N ARG A 112 5.71 2.89 -16.99
CA ARG A 112 6.77 3.55 -17.76
C ARG A 112 6.35 3.85 -19.19
N ALA A 113 5.57 2.96 -19.81
CA ALA A 113 5.03 3.17 -21.14
C ALA A 113 4.12 4.41 -21.26
N THR A 114 3.57 4.91 -20.13
CA THR A 114 2.82 6.17 -20.11
C THR A 114 3.69 7.42 -20.13
N GLY A 115 4.97 7.30 -19.82
CA GLY A 115 5.91 8.39 -19.58
C GLY A 115 5.96 8.85 -18.11
N ALA A 116 5.22 8.22 -17.20
CA ALA A 116 5.32 8.48 -15.77
C ALA A 116 6.58 7.82 -15.19
N GLY A 117 7.12 8.42 -14.10
CA GLY A 117 8.20 7.85 -13.31
C GLY A 117 7.73 6.72 -12.38
N THR A 118 8.65 5.79 -12.07
CA THR A 118 8.46 4.74 -11.05
C THR A 118 9.62 4.74 -10.07
#